data_0ce7152341f1f64d151ca79da418716e
#
_entry.id   0ce7152341f1f64d151ca79da418716e
#
_cell.length_a   1.000
_cell.length_b   1.000
_cell.length_c   1.000
_cell.angle_alpha   90.00
_cell.angle_beta   90.00
_cell.angle_gamma   90.00
#
_symmetry.space_group_name_H-M   'P 1'
#
loop_
_entity.id
_entity.type
_entity.pdbx_description
1 polymer ?
#
loop_
_entity_poly.entity_id
_entity_poly.type
_entity_poly.pdbx_seq_one_letter_code
_entity_poly.pdbx_strand_id
1 'polypeptide(L)'
;MRTVFVDCRWELGAPARGRELYLEAHIPGAAFLDVEADLSDLSVENAGRHPLPTADRFAAAAGRAGIGAGTLVVAYGSLGGAERLWWLLRHFGHDDCGVLLGGLAAWGGALRGGEETIEPAEFVPHARTDDTIEAGEIDRRLSDRTLLLVDARTPNRWRGEENPIDDPPGRIPGARNAPWADPLPELPEGELVAYCGSGVTACVPLHRAWLEGRDGRLYPGSWSEWSQRGLPLERG
;
A
#
# COMPACT_ATOMS: atom_id res chain seq x y z
N MET A 1 -4.98 -23.62 10.44
CA MET A 1 -4.43 -22.53 9.61
C MET A 1 -3.10 -22.12 10.22
N ARG A 2 -2.02 -22.07 9.46
CA ARG A 2 -0.69 -21.64 9.92
C ARG A 2 -0.62 -20.10 9.84
N THR A 3 -0.11 -19.45 10.90
CA THR A 3 0.13 -18.01 10.85
C THR A 3 1.50 -17.72 10.26
N VAL A 4 1.57 -16.77 9.33
CA VAL A 4 2.78 -16.25 8.70
C VAL A 4 2.88 -14.77 9.04
N PHE A 5 3.92 -14.38 9.81
CA PHE A 5 4.24 -12.98 10.04
C PHE A 5 5.12 -12.46 8.91
N VAL A 6 4.85 -11.25 8.44
CA VAL A 6 5.64 -10.63 7.36
C VAL A 6 6.03 -9.21 7.76
N ASP A 7 7.33 -8.96 7.77
CA ASP A 7 7.91 -7.62 7.97
C ASP A 7 7.94 -6.88 6.64
N CYS A 8 7.27 -5.75 6.58
CA CYS A 8 7.23 -4.84 5.42
C CYS A 8 7.72 -3.44 5.82
N ARG A 9 8.65 -3.36 6.78
CA ARG A 9 9.28 -2.07 7.13
C ARG A 9 10.15 -1.61 5.98
N TRP A 10 10.07 -0.33 5.70
CA TRP A 10 10.85 0.33 4.64
C TRP A 10 10.99 1.81 4.93
N GLU A 11 11.84 2.47 4.17
CA GLU A 11 12.04 3.91 4.23
C GLU A 11 12.21 4.47 2.82
N LEU A 12 11.42 5.48 2.47
CA LEU A 12 11.47 6.09 1.16
C LEU A 12 12.84 6.76 0.92
N GLY A 13 13.50 6.39 -0.17
CA GLY A 13 14.84 6.90 -0.51
C GLY A 13 16.00 6.18 0.21
N ALA A 14 15.71 5.13 0.98
CA ALA A 14 16.71 4.31 1.65
C ALA A 14 16.41 2.81 1.45
N PRO A 15 16.63 2.26 0.24
CA PRO A 15 16.16 0.93 -0.17
C PRO A 15 16.69 -0.23 0.69
N ALA A 16 17.87 -0.10 1.32
CA ALA A 16 18.40 -1.14 2.21
C ALA A 16 17.80 -1.09 3.63
N ARG A 17 17.18 0.03 4.03
CA ARG A 17 16.83 0.27 5.43
C ARG A 17 15.80 -0.71 5.99
N GLY A 18 14.82 -1.11 5.20
CA GLY A 18 13.83 -2.12 5.60
C GLY A 18 14.49 -3.45 5.97
N ARG A 19 15.39 -3.89 5.11
CA ARG A 19 16.15 -5.13 5.33
C ARG A 19 17.07 -5.06 6.54
N GLU A 20 17.75 -3.94 6.74
CA GLU A 20 18.59 -3.71 7.94
C GLU A 20 17.74 -3.79 9.22
N LEU A 21 16.60 -3.13 9.27
CA LEU A 21 15.68 -3.16 10.42
C LEU A 21 15.18 -4.58 10.71
N TYR A 22 14.89 -5.37 9.65
CA TYR A 22 14.53 -6.77 9.81
C TYR A 22 15.66 -7.58 10.44
N LEU A 23 16.89 -7.43 9.94
CA LEU A 23 18.06 -8.13 10.47
C LEU A 23 18.43 -7.71 11.91
N GLU A 24 18.15 -6.46 12.27
CA GLU A 24 18.34 -5.97 13.64
C GLU A 24 17.36 -6.65 14.60
N ALA A 25 16.06 -6.65 14.29
CA ALA A 25 15.03 -7.23 15.13
C ALA A 25 13.71 -7.42 14.40
N HIS A 26 13.12 -8.62 14.46
CA HIS A 26 11.83 -8.97 13.88
C HIS A 26 11.06 -9.97 14.76
N ILE A 27 9.79 -10.22 14.46
CA ILE A 27 8.98 -11.27 15.10
C ILE A 27 9.57 -12.64 14.71
N PRO A 28 9.90 -13.54 15.67
CA PRO A 28 10.50 -14.84 15.35
C PRO A 28 9.70 -15.61 14.30
N GLY A 29 10.39 -16.10 13.27
CA GLY A 29 9.78 -16.80 12.14
C GLY A 29 9.09 -15.90 11.11
N ALA A 30 9.20 -14.58 11.23
CA ALA A 30 8.67 -13.67 10.23
C ALA A 30 9.50 -13.69 8.95
N ALA A 31 8.82 -13.67 7.80
CA ALA A 31 9.45 -13.38 6.51
C ALA A 31 9.66 -11.86 6.35
N PHE A 32 10.54 -11.47 5.42
CA PHE A 32 10.69 -10.09 4.99
C PHE A 32 10.26 -9.95 3.54
N LEU A 33 9.42 -8.95 3.26
CA LEU A 33 9.07 -8.52 1.90
C LEU A 33 9.35 -7.03 1.74
N ASP A 34 10.19 -6.72 0.76
CA ASP A 34 10.57 -5.36 0.43
C ASP A 34 9.48 -4.66 -0.39
N VAL A 35 9.15 -3.41 -0.03
CA VAL A 35 8.09 -2.65 -0.72
C VAL A 35 8.44 -2.36 -2.17
N GLU A 36 9.70 -2.07 -2.48
CA GLU A 36 10.15 -1.76 -3.84
C GLU A 36 10.44 -3.02 -4.67
N ALA A 37 11.13 -4.00 -4.08
CA ALA A 37 11.55 -5.19 -4.81
C ALA A 37 10.45 -6.26 -4.95
N ASP A 38 9.61 -6.45 -3.90
CA ASP A 38 8.64 -7.54 -3.83
C ASP A 38 7.19 -7.08 -4.01
N LEU A 39 6.84 -5.87 -3.48
CA LEU A 39 5.48 -5.35 -3.48
C LEU A 39 5.23 -4.29 -4.56
N SER A 40 6.19 -4.06 -5.45
CA SER A 40 6.11 -3.15 -6.58
C SER A 40 6.82 -3.72 -7.81
N ASP A 41 6.55 -3.15 -8.98
CA ASP A 41 7.30 -3.45 -10.20
C ASP A 41 7.92 -2.17 -10.77
N LEU A 42 9.12 -1.85 -10.33
CA LEU A 42 9.84 -0.64 -10.75
C LEU A 42 10.30 -0.68 -12.22
N SER A 43 10.11 -1.78 -12.94
CA SER A 43 10.41 -1.89 -14.36
C SER A 43 9.30 -1.31 -15.26
N VAL A 44 8.11 -1.03 -14.70
CA VAL A 44 6.98 -0.47 -15.45
C VAL A 44 7.14 1.05 -15.57
N GLU A 45 7.33 1.53 -16.79
CA GLU A 45 7.45 2.96 -17.06
C GLU A 45 6.08 3.66 -17.08
N ASN A 46 6.05 4.95 -16.73
CA ASN A 46 4.88 5.83 -16.79
C ASN A 46 3.65 5.38 -15.97
N ALA A 47 3.85 4.56 -14.95
CA ALA A 47 2.80 4.03 -14.08
C ALA A 47 2.94 4.48 -12.61
N GLY A 48 3.63 5.58 -12.36
CA GLY A 48 3.96 6.07 -11.02
C GLY A 48 5.24 5.44 -10.46
N ARG A 49 5.63 5.79 -9.21
CA ARG A 49 6.89 5.32 -8.60
C ARG A 49 6.86 3.89 -8.06
N HIS A 50 5.69 3.40 -7.64
CA HIS A 50 5.54 2.04 -7.11
C HIS A 50 4.38 1.33 -7.80
N PRO A 51 4.51 1.01 -9.11
CA PRO A 51 3.48 0.27 -9.84
C PRO A 51 3.17 -1.06 -9.18
N LEU A 52 1.97 -1.59 -9.40
CA LEU A 52 1.62 -2.91 -8.89
C LEU A 52 2.51 -3.99 -9.53
N PRO A 53 2.97 -4.98 -8.76
CA PRO A 53 3.65 -6.14 -9.33
C PRO A 53 2.66 -6.94 -10.19
N THR A 54 3.20 -7.63 -11.19
CA THR A 54 2.42 -8.65 -11.92
C THR A 54 2.02 -9.80 -11.00
N ALA A 55 0.97 -10.53 -11.36
CA ALA A 55 0.53 -11.70 -10.61
C ALA A 55 1.66 -12.72 -10.36
N ASP A 56 2.48 -12.99 -11.37
CA ASP A 56 3.60 -13.93 -11.26
C ASP A 56 4.71 -13.42 -10.33
N ARG A 57 5.05 -12.13 -10.39
CA ARG A 57 6.04 -11.52 -9.48
C ARG A 57 5.56 -11.59 -8.04
N PHE A 58 4.30 -11.21 -7.80
CA PHE A 58 3.73 -11.25 -6.46
C PHE A 58 3.64 -12.69 -5.95
N ALA A 59 3.20 -13.64 -6.79
CA ALA A 59 3.13 -15.06 -6.43
C ALA A 59 4.50 -15.61 -6.02
N ALA A 60 5.55 -15.27 -6.76
CA ALA A 60 6.91 -15.67 -6.41
C ALA A 60 7.37 -15.06 -5.07
N ALA A 61 7.09 -13.78 -4.81
CA ALA A 61 7.43 -13.12 -3.56
C ALA A 61 6.65 -13.73 -2.36
N ALA A 62 5.34 -13.86 -2.50
CA ALA A 62 4.47 -14.46 -1.48
C ALA A 62 4.87 -15.91 -1.18
N GLY A 63 5.13 -16.70 -2.21
CA GLY A 63 5.58 -18.10 -2.06
C GLY A 63 6.90 -18.20 -1.30
N ARG A 64 7.89 -17.37 -1.60
CA ARG A 64 9.16 -17.31 -0.83
C ARG A 64 8.95 -16.93 0.63
N ALA A 65 7.95 -16.08 0.91
CA ALA A 65 7.56 -15.70 2.27
C ALA A 65 6.74 -16.78 2.99
N GLY A 66 6.52 -17.95 2.37
CA GLY A 66 5.76 -19.04 2.94
C GLY A 66 4.24 -18.81 2.94
N ILE A 67 3.74 -17.88 2.12
CA ILE A 67 2.32 -17.59 1.98
C ILE A 67 1.72 -18.50 0.91
N GLY A 68 0.63 -19.17 1.24
CA GLY A 68 -0.08 -20.07 0.33
C GLY A 68 -1.42 -20.47 0.91
N ALA A 69 -2.06 -21.48 0.29
CA ALA A 69 -3.36 -21.97 0.76
C ALA A 69 -3.31 -22.37 2.25
N GLY A 70 -4.32 -21.95 3.03
CA GLY A 70 -4.45 -22.27 4.46
C GLY A 70 -3.48 -21.52 5.39
N THR A 71 -2.88 -20.43 4.92
CA THR A 71 -2.10 -19.51 5.78
C THR A 71 -2.94 -18.30 6.19
N LEU A 72 -2.81 -17.85 7.45
CA LEU A 72 -3.21 -16.53 7.90
C LEU A 72 -1.98 -15.63 7.89
N VAL A 73 -2.01 -14.57 7.09
CA VAL A 73 -0.91 -13.61 7.00
C VAL A 73 -1.14 -12.44 7.95
N VAL A 74 -0.14 -12.14 8.77
CA VAL A 74 -0.13 -10.94 9.63
C VAL A 74 1.05 -10.07 9.21
N ALA A 75 0.75 -9.00 8.47
CA ALA A 75 1.73 -8.02 8.02
C ALA A 75 2.02 -6.99 9.11
N TYR A 76 3.27 -6.57 9.26
CA TYR A 76 3.64 -5.40 10.04
C TYR A 76 4.69 -4.58 9.29
N GLY A 77 4.71 -3.28 9.52
CA GLY A 77 5.59 -2.43 8.73
C GLY A 77 5.58 -0.97 9.14
N SER A 78 6.10 -0.13 8.27
CA SER A 78 6.11 1.32 8.37
C SER A 78 5.65 1.94 7.05
N LEU A 79 5.26 3.21 7.07
CA LEU A 79 4.92 3.99 5.89
C LEU A 79 3.95 3.28 4.92
N GLY A 80 2.98 2.54 5.45
CA GLY A 80 1.97 1.82 4.67
C GLY A 80 2.45 0.52 4.02
N GLY A 81 3.65 0.02 4.33
CA GLY A 81 4.17 -1.21 3.75
C GLY A 81 3.35 -2.45 4.14
N ALA A 82 2.91 -2.53 5.41
CA ALA A 82 2.04 -3.61 5.87
C ALA A 82 0.67 -3.57 5.19
N GLU A 83 0.05 -2.39 5.07
CA GLU A 83 -1.22 -2.19 4.40
C GLU A 83 -1.11 -2.42 2.89
N ARG A 84 0.06 -2.14 2.28
CA ARG A 84 0.33 -2.47 0.88
C ARG A 84 0.34 -3.99 0.67
N LEU A 85 1.00 -4.76 1.55
CA LEU A 85 0.95 -6.23 1.49
C LEU A 85 -0.46 -6.75 1.72
N TRP A 86 -1.19 -6.26 2.74
CA TRP A 86 -2.59 -6.60 2.99
C TRP A 86 -3.45 -6.39 1.74
N TRP A 87 -3.31 -5.23 1.09
CA TRP A 87 -4.07 -4.89 -0.11
C TRP A 87 -3.72 -5.83 -1.29
N LEU A 88 -2.42 -6.08 -1.52
CA LEU A 88 -1.96 -6.99 -2.58
C LEU A 88 -2.43 -8.43 -2.37
N LEU A 89 -2.41 -8.93 -1.15
CA LEU A 89 -2.92 -10.26 -0.83
C LEU A 89 -4.40 -10.39 -1.23
N ARG A 90 -5.22 -9.42 -0.84
CA ARG A 90 -6.65 -9.38 -1.20
C ARG A 90 -6.86 -9.21 -2.70
N HIS A 91 -6.09 -8.33 -3.34
CA HIS A 91 -6.10 -8.13 -4.79
C HIS A 91 -5.82 -9.44 -5.55
N PHE A 92 -4.89 -10.24 -5.06
CA PHE A 92 -4.56 -11.53 -5.65
C PHE A 92 -5.30 -12.73 -5.02
N GLY A 93 -6.41 -12.48 -4.31
CA GLY A 93 -7.35 -13.51 -3.90
C GLY A 93 -7.03 -14.24 -2.59
N HIS A 94 -6.17 -13.67 -1.73
CA HIS A 94 -5.84 -14.22 -0.41
C HIS A 94 -6.46 -13.33 0.69
N ASP A 95 -7.68 -13.66 1.12
CA ASP A 95 -8.43 -12.85 2.08
C ASP A 95 -8.08 -13.14 3.56
N ASP A 96 -7.42 -14.27 3.85
CA ASP A 96 -6.94 -14.63 5.19
C ASP A 96 -5.70 -13.79 5.56
N CYS A 97 -5.86 -12.49 5.68
CA CYS A 97 -4.76 -11.56 5.96
C CYS A 97 -5.20 -10.37 6.82
N GLY A 98 -4.25 -9.81 7.56
CA GLY A 98 -4.46 -8.64 8.39
C GLY A 98 -3.16 -7.88 8.66
N VAL A 99 -3.30 -6.73 9.31
CA VAL A 99 -2.18 -5.86 9.72
C VAL A 99 -2.06 -5.86 11.23
N LEU A 100 -0.85 -6.03 11.75
CA LEU A 100 -0.55 -5.84 13.17
C LEU A 100 -0.61 -4.34 13.49
N LEU A 101 -1.72 -3.91 14.07
CA LEU A 101 -1.93 -2.51 14.43
C LEU A 101 -0.89 -2.05 15.44
N GLY A 102 -0.26 -0.89 15.17
CA GLY A 102 0.87 -0.40 15.94
C GLY A 102 2.22 -1.02 15.56
N GLY A 103 2.23 -1.90 14.55
CA GLY A 103 3.46 -2.49 14.00
C GLY A 103 4.27 -3.26 15.02
N LEU A 104 5.59 -3.36 14.79
CA LEU A 104 6.50 -4.09 15.67
C LEU A 104 6.51 -3.56 17.11
N ALA A 105 6.23 -2.26 17.33
CA ALA A 105 6.19 -1.65 18.65
C ALA A 105 5.04 -2.18 19.52
N ALA A 106 3.96 -2.65 18.90
CA ALA A 106 2.83 -3.27 19.59
C ALA A 106 3.02 -4.76 19.90
N TRP A 107 4.10 -5.38 19.40
CA TRP A 107 4.39 -6.78 19.66
C TRP A 107 4.91 -6.96 21.10
N GLY A 108 4.13 -7.69 21.89
CA GLY A 108 4.50 -7.95 23.30
C GLY A 108 5.40 -9.16 23.52
N GLY A 109 5.78 -9.89 22.47
CA GLY A 109 6.62 -11.09 22.54
C GLY A 109 8.11 -10.79 22.36
N ALA A 110 8.93 -11.85 22.44
CA ALA A 110 10.36 -11.75 22.13
C ALA A 110 10.59 -11.35 20.66
N LEU A 111 11.70 -10.70 20.40
CA LEU A 111 12.21 -10.41 19.05
C LEU A 111 13.44 -11.25 18.76
N ARG A 112 13.73 -11.46 17.47
CA ARG A 112 14.93 -12.13 17.00
C ARG A 112 15.62 -11.24 15.97
N GLY A 113 16.94 -11.30 15.91
CA GLY A 113 17.75 -10.70 14.85
C GLY A 113 18.34 -11.77 13.93
N GLY A 114 18.87 -11.34 12.78
CA GLY A 114 19.48 -12.21 11.77
C GLY A 114 18.49 -12.70 10.73
N GLU A 115 18.85 -13.75 10.00
CA GLU A 115 18.02 -14.35 8.96
C GLU A 115 17.10 -15.43 9.53
N GLU A 116 15.88 -15.51 8.99
CA GLU A 116 14.99 -16.65 9.24
C GLU A 116 15.00 -17.62 8.04
N THR A 117 14.87 -18.89 8.33
CA THR A 117 14.64 -19.90 7.29
C THR A 117 13.14 -20.09 7.11
N ILE A 118 12.63 -19.62 6.00
CA ILE A 118 11.20 -19.72 5.67
C ILE A 118 10.99 -20.93 4.75
N GLU A 119 10.08 -21.81 5.14
CA GLU A 119 9.64 -22.90 4.26
C GLU A 119 8.74 -22.31 3.17
N PRO A 120 9.13 -22.40 1.88
CA PRO A 120 8.34 -21.85 0.79
C PRO A 120 6.97 -22.52 0.67
N ALA A 121 6.01 -21.80 0.13
CA ALA A 121 4.68 -22.30 -0.20
C ALA A 121 4.33 -21.95 -1.66
N GLU A 122 3.33 -22.62 -2.20
CA GLU A 122 2.74 -22.25 -3.48
C GLU A 122 1.66 -21.20 -3.25
N PHE A 123 1.82 -20.03 -3.89
CA PHE A 123 0.80 -18.99 -3.95
C PHE A 123 0.18 -18.97 -5.34
N VAL A 124 -1.13 -19.21 -5.42
CA VAL A 124 -1.88 -19.18 -6.68
C VAL A 124 -2.67 -17.87 -6.75
N PRO A 125 -2.27 -16.91 -7.61
CA PRO A 125 -2.92 -15.61 -7.65
C PRO A 125 -4.25 -15.65 -8.42
N HIS A 126 -5.26 -14.98 -7.87
CA HIS A 126 -6.56 -14.75 -8.49
C HIS A 126 -6.86 -13.25 -8.45
N ALA A 127 -6.33 -12.51 -9.43
CA ALA A 127 -6.42 -11.06 -9.44
C ALA A 127 -7.88 -10.56 -9.52
N ARG A 128 -8.24 -9.64 -8.62
CA ARG A 128 -9.48 -8.86 -8.70
C ARG A 128 -9.37 -7.83 -9.82
N THR A 129 -10.50 -7.40 -10.35
CA THR A 129 -10.58 -6.43 -11.44
C THR A 129 -11.38 -5.18 -11.07
N ASP A 130 -11.96 -5.15 -9.86
CA ASP A 130 -12.89 -4.12 -9.38
C ASP A 130 -12.34 -3.26 -8.24
N ASP A 131 -11.12 -3.54 -7.79
CA ASP A 131 -10.47 -2.89 -6.64
C ASP A 131 -9.40 -1.85 -7.01
N THR A 132 -9.21 -1.59 -8.32
CA THR A 132 -8.32 -0.56 -8.85
C THR A 132 -9.07 0.44 -9.74
N ILE A 133 -8.49 1.63 -9.91
CA ILE A 133 -8.98 2.65 -10.83
C ILE A 133 -7.78 3.30 -11.54
N GLU A 134 -7.96 3.68 -12.79
CA GLU A 134 -6.94 4.33 -13.60
C GLU A 134 -7.12 5.85 -13.66
N ALA A 135 -6.03 6.59 -13.93
CA ALA A 135 -6.03 8.04 -14.09
C ALA A 135 -7.11 8.54 -15.06
N GLY A 136 -7.25 7.88 -16.21
CA GLY A 136 -8.23 8.27 -17.24
C GLY A 136 -9.68 8.08 -16.81
N GLU A 137 -9.99 7.11 -15.92
CA GLU A 137 -11.33 6.98 -15.36
C GLU A 137 -11.59 8.09 -14.32
N ILE A 138 -10.64 8.38 -13.45
CA ILE A 138 -10.74 9.48 -12.48
C ILE A 138 -10.95 10.81 -13.21
N ASP A 139 -10.14 11.12 -14.23
CA ASP A 139 -10.23 12.37 -14.99
C ASP A 139 -11.63 12.58 -15.62
N ARG A 140 -12.20 11.54 -16.24
CA ARG A 140 -13.56 11.60 -16.79
C ARG A 140 -14.65 11.80 -15.73
N ARG A 141 -14.36 11.46 -14.47
CA ARG A 141 -15.33 11.47 -13.36
C ARG A 141 -15.07 12.57 -12.35
N LEU A 142 -14.18 13.55 -12.62
CA LEU A 142 -13.88 14.66 -11.67
C LEU A 142 -15.11 15.48 -11.26
N SER A 143 -16.14 15.54 -12.10
CA SER A 143 -17.42 16.20 -11.79
C SER A 143 -18.47 15.26 -11.15
N ASP A 144 -18.17 13.98 -11.03
CA ASP A 144 -19.07 12.97 -10.46
C ASP A 144 -19.03 13.06 -8.92
N ARG A 145 -20.15 13.48 -8.32
CA ARG A 145 -20.28 13.64 -6.88
C ARG A 145 -20.34 12.30 -6.12
N THR A 146 -20.49 11.19 -6.84
CA THR A 146 -20.45 9.85 -6.23
C THR A 146 -19.03 9.33 -6.08
N LEU A 147 -18.05 9.91 -6.79
CA LEU A 147 -16.64 9.58 -6.64
C LEU A 147 -16.03 10.32 -5.44
N LEU A 148 -15.64 9.57 -4.43
CA LEU A 148 -14.97 10.10 -3.25
C LEU A 148 -13.46 9.85 -3.35
N LEU A 149 -12.72 10.86 -3.79
CA LEU A 149 -11.25 10.81 -3.84
C LEU A 149 -10.65 11.18 -2.48
N VAL A 150 -9.71 10.34 -2.01
CA VAL A 150 -8.98 10.50 -0.76
C VAL A 150 -7.49 10.50 -1.03
N ASP A 151 -6.82 11.58 -0.63
CA ASP A 151 -5.36 11.74 -0.70
C ASP A 151 -4.72 11.41 0.65
N ALA A 152 -3.92 10.35 0.70
CA ALA A 152 -3.25 9.89 1.91
C ALA A 152 -1.93 10.62 2.21
N ARG A 153 -1.52 11.62 1.42
CA ARG A 153 -0.31 12.40 1.67
C ARG A 153 -0.49 13.34 2.87
N THR A 154 0.64 13.86 3.36
CA THR A 154 0.64 14.92 4.39
C THR A 154 -0.15 16.15 3.95
N PRO A 155 -0.75 16.91 4.88
CA PRO A 155 -1.54 18.11 4.54
C PRO A 155 -0.77 19.13 3.69
N ASN A 156 0.51 19.35 3.95
CA ASN A 156 1.32 20.30 3.18
C ASN A 156 1.49 19.87 1.72
N ARG A 157 1.69 18.55 1.49
CA ARG A 157 1.77 18.01 0.11
C ARG A 157 0.40 18.06 -0.58
N TRP A 158 -0.68 17.78 0.14
CA TRP A 158 -2.04 17.89 -0.40
C TRP A 158 -2.39 19.31 -0.80
N ARG A 159 -2.02 20.32 -0.01
CA ARG A 159 -2.21 21.76 -0.36
C ARG A 159 -1.28 22.23 -1.47
N GLY A 160 -0.25 21.47 -1.82
CA GLY A 160 0.77 21.87 -2.79
C GLY A 160 1.77 22.89 -2.23
N GLU A 161 1.92 22.95 -0.91
CA GLU A 161 2.91 23.80 -0.22
C GLU A 161 4.29 23.16 -0.19
N GLU A 162 4.33 21.85 -0.16
CA GLU A 162 5.55 21.05 -0.20
C GLU A 162 5.50 20.06 -1.37
N ASN A 163 6.60 20.00 -2.10
CA ASN A 163 6.77 19.03 -3.16
C ASN A 163 8.22 18.53 -3.21
N PRO A 164 8.61 17.65 -2.27
CA PRO A 164 9.99 17.16 -2.20
C PRO A 164 10.33 16.17 -3.31
N ILE A 165 9.34 15.60 -4.02
CA ILE A 165 9.57 14.45 -4.90
C ILE A 165 8.87 14.61 -6.26
N ASP A 166 7.64 15.14 -6.30
CA ASP A 166 6.80 15.18 -7.51
C ASP A 166 6.56 16.61 -7.98
N ASP A 167 6.71 16.89 -9.26
CA ASP A 167 6.40 18.17 -9.89
C ASP A 167 5.34 17.97 -10.99
N PRO A 168 4.33 18.84 -11.07
CA PRO A 168 4.03 20.02 -10.23
C PRO A 168 3.45 19.65 -8.86
N PRO A 169 3.52 20.58 -7.86
CA PRO A 169 2.83 20.42 -6.59
C PRO A 169 1.32 20.58 -6.73
N GLY A 170 0.52 19.94 -5.87
CA GLY A 170 -0.93 20.02 -5.88
C GLY A 170 -1.60 18.70 -5.54
N ARG A 171 -2.90 18.58 -5.85
CA ARG A 171 -3.72 17.39 -5.66
C ARG A 171 -4.66 17.16 -6.84
N ILE A 172 -5.26 15.99 -6.92
CA ILE A 172 -6.36 15.72 -7.83
C ILE A 172 -7.56 16.59 -7.40
N PRO A 173 -8.22 17.32 -8.34
CA PRO A 173 -9.31 18.19 -8.00
C PRO A 173 -10.43 17.49 -7.21
N GLY A 174 -10.92 18.16 -6.15
CA GLY A 174 -11.96 17.62 -5.29
C GLY A 174 -11.51 16.56 -4.29
N ALA A 175 -10.25 16.15 -4.28
CA ALA A 175 -9.75 15.16 -3.34
C ALA A 175 -9.74 15.68 -1.90
N ARG A 176 -10.25 14.87 -0.97
CA ARG A 176 -10.16 15.09 0.48
C ARG A 176 -8.84 14.59 1.03
N ASN A 177 -8.30 15.26 2.02
CA ASN A 177 -7.10 14.79 2.70
C ASN A 177 -7.46 13.82 3.83
N ALA A 178 -6.87 12.64 3.82
CA ALA A 178 -6.88 11.66 4.91
C ALA A 178 -5.45 11.14 5.09
N PRO A 179 -4.59 11.89 5.77
CA PRO A 179 -3.18 11.54 5.91
C PRO A 179 -2.99 10.15 6.49
N TRP A 180 -2.09 9.37 5.91
CA TRP A 180 -1.85 8.00 6.34
C TRP A 180 -1.45 7.88 7.83
N ALA A 181 -0.80 8.92 8.39
CA ALA A 181 -0.33 8.94 9.78
C ALA A 181 -1.45 9.24 10.79
N ASP A 182 -2.56 9.83 10.33
CA ASP A 182 -3.66 10.28 11.18
C ASP A 182 -4.81 9.25 11.18
N PRO A 183 -5.70 9.26 12.17
CA PRO A 183 -6.95 8.49 12.11
C PRO A 183 -7.75 8.82 10.85
N LEU A 184 -8.50 7.84 10.33
CA LEU A 184 -9.37 8.09 9.19
C LEU A 184 -10.44 9.13 9.58
N PRO A 185 -10.55 10.26 8.85
CA PRO A 185 -11.62 11.21 9.11
C PRO A 185 -12.98 10.61 8.71
N GLU A 186 -14.05 11.16 9.24
CA GLU A 186 -15.40 10.83 8.76
C GLU A 186 -15.50 11.13 7.27
N LEU A 187 -15.80 10.09 6.50
CA LEU A 187 -15.90 10.17 5.04
C LEU A 187 -17.38 10.15 4.63
N PRO A 188 -17.81 11.05 3.73
CA PRO A 188 -19.16 11.02 3.19
C PRO A 188 -19.42 9.74 2.40
N GLU A 189 -20.69 9.48 2.11
CA GLU A 189 -21.10 8.42 1.20
C GLU A 189 -20.49 8.63 -0.19
N GLY A 190 -20.23 7.54 -0.90
CA GLY A 190 -19.69 7.55 -2.26
C GLY A 190 -18.75 6.38 -2.50
N GLU A 191 -18.35 6.22 -3.75
CA GLU A 191 -17.34 5.26 -4.18
C GLU A 191 -15.96 5.74 -3.71
N LEU A 192 -15.42 5.07 -2.70
CA LEU A 192 -14.13 5.43 -2.13
C LEU A 192 -12.98 5.07 -3.07
N VAL A 193 -12.17 6.05 -3.41
CA VAL A 193 -10.92 5.90 -4.16
C VAL A 193 -9.79 6.54 -3.37
N ALA A 194 -8.76 5.80 -3.03
CA ALA A 194 -7.59 6.34 -2.36
C ALA A 194 -6.37 6.40 -3.28
N TYR A 195 -5.61 7.48 -3.13
CA TYR A 195 -4.31 7.66 -3.73
C TYR A 195 -3.34 8.33 -2.76
N CYS A 196 -2.06 8.34 -3.08
CA CYS A 196 -1.05 9.08 -2.31
C CYS A 196 0.04 9.66 -3.23
N GLY A 197 1.30 9.57 -2.85
CA GLY A 197 2.42 9.89 -3.73
C GLY A 197 2.67 8.82 -4.80
N SER A 198 2.55 7.53 -4.43
CA SER A 198 2.98 6.40 -5.26
C SER A 198 2.19 5.10 -5.04
N GLY A 199 1.02 5.17 -4.40
CA GLY A 199 0.14 4.01 -4.22
C GLY A 199 0.46 3.11 -3.00
N VAL A 200 1.50 3.40 -2.23
CA VAL A 200 1.82 2.60 -1.02
C VAL A 200 1.00 3.06 0.18
N THR A 201 1.18 4.31 0.63
CA THR A 201 0.46 4.83 1.80
C THR A 201 -1.04 5.02 1.56
N ALA A 202 -1.51 4.99 0.31
CA ALA A 202 -2.93 4.97 -0.04
C ALA A 202 -3.66 3.71 0.47
N CYS A 203 -2.93 2.62 0.68
CA CYS A 203 -3.49 1.40 1.26
C CYS A 203 -3.90 1.57 2.73
N VAL A 204 -3.34 2.56 3.45
CA VAL A 204 -3.69 2.82 4.86
C VAL A 204 -5.13 3.28 5.04
N PRO A 205 -5.62 4.36 4.40
CA PRO A 205 -7.03 4.74 4.48
C PRO A 205 -7.96 3.66 3.92
N LEU A 206 -7.56 2.89 2.90
CA LEU A 206 -8.36 1.75 2.41
C LEU A 206 -8.49 0.64 3.46
N HIS A 207 -7.40 0.27 4.13
CA HIS A 207 -7.44 -0.72 5.21
C HIS A 207 -8.32 -0.26 6.38
N ARG A 208 -8.21 1.00 6.79
CA ARG A 208 -9.04 1.57 7.86
C ARG A 208 -10.52 1.61 7.49
N ALA A 209 -10.87 2.03 6.28
CA ALA A 209 -12.23 2.01 5.78
C ALA A 209 -12.79 0.59 5.73
N TRP A 210 -11.98 -0.38 5.30
CA TRP A 210 -12.37 -1.79 5.29
C TRP A 210 -12.66 -2.34 6.70
N LEU A 211 -11.88 -1.95 7.72
CA LEU A 211 -12.16 -2.31 9.12
C LEU A 211 -13.51 -1.75 9.61
N GLU A 212 -13.99 -0.68 9.01
CA GLU A 212 -15.31 -0.07 9.26
C GLU A 212 -16.42 -0.64 8.33
N GLY A 213 -16.10 -1.67 7.53
CA GLY A 213 -17.06 -2.32 6.63
C GLY A 213 -17.25 -1.61 5.30
N ARG A 214 -16.34 -0.71 4.91
CA ARG A 214 -16.40 0.05 3.66
C ARG A 214 -15.26 -0.35 2.73
N ASP A 215 -15.62 -0.91 1.56
CA ASP A 215 -14.65 -1.18 0.50
C ASP A 215 -14.28 0.11 -0.27
N GLY A 216 -13.12 0.08 -0.93
CA GLY A 216 -12.64 1.16 -1.77
C GLY A 216 -11.65 0.68 -2.81
N ARG A 217 -11.43 1.51 -3.84
CA ARG A 217 -10.52 1.24 -4.95
C ARG A 217 -9.20 1.98 -4.75
N LEU A 218 -8.10 1.33 -5.10
CA LEU A 218 -6.78 1.97 -5.14
C LEU A 218 -6.56 2.62 -6.50
N TYR A 219 -6.06 3.86 -6.51
CA TYR A 219 -5.39 4.43 -7.68
C TYR A 219 -3.87 4.19 -7.54
N PRO A 220 -3.31 3.13 -8.17
CA PRO A 220 -1.92 2.74 -7.95
C PRO A 220 -0.91 3.78 -8.42
N GLY A 221 -1.16 4.41 -9.57
CA GLY A 221 -0.29 5.44 -10.15
C GLY A 221 -0.15 6.68 -9.29
N SER A 222 -1.22 7.01 -8.55
CA SER A 222 -1.22 8.10 -7.56
C SER A 222 -0.73 9.43 -8.12
N TRP A 223 -0.26 10.34 -7.24
CA TRP A 223 0.19 11.66 -7.66
C TRP A 223 1.40 11.60 -8.60
N SER A 224 2.31 10.66 -8.43
CA SER A 224 3.51 10.53 -9.29
C SER A 224 3.17 10.19 -10.75
N GLU A 225 2.09 9.50 -11.02
CA GLU A 225 1.59 9.30 -12.38
C GLU A 225 0.73 10.50 -12.83
N TRP A 226 -0.21 10.94 -11.97
CA TRP A 226 -1.15 12.02 -12.30
C TRP A 226 -0.45 13.30 -12.73
N SER A 227 0.54 13.74 -11.96
CA SER A 227 1.30 14.97 -12.21
C SER A 227 2.09 14.93 -13.54
N GLN A 228 2.61 13.76 -13.90
CA GLN A 228 3.38 13.57 -15.15
C GLN A 228 2.50 13.54 -16.40
N ARG A 229 1.21 13.18 -16.25
CA ARG A 229 0.26 13.14 -17.38
C ARG A 229 -0.28 14.50 -17.78
N GLY A 230 0.03 15.56 -17.06
CA GLY A 230 -0.51 16.91 -17.30
C GLY A 230 -2.02 17.02 -17.07
N LEU A 231 -2.57 16.18 -16.20
CA LEU A 231 -3.98 16.16 -15.84
C LEU A 231 -4.35 17.34 -14.92
N PRO A 232 -5.64 17.69 -14.79
CA PRO A 232 -6.08 18.79 -13.95
C PRO A 232 -5.56 18.68 -12.51
N LEU A 233 -5.17 19.80 -11.94
CA LEU A 233 -4.70 19.87 -10.56
C LEU A 233 -5.32 21.03 -9.80
N GLU A 234 -5.38 20.88 -8.48
CA GLU A 234 -5.87 21.90 -7.53
C GLU A 234 -4.78 22.19 -6.49
N ARG A 235 -4.71 23.45 -6.03
CA ARG A 235 -3.79 23.95 -4.98
C ARG A 235 -4.56 24.79 -3.96
N GLY A 236 -3.99 24.92 -2.76
CA GLY A 236 -4.55 25.73 -1.68
C GLY A 236 -5.38 24.98 -0.69
#